data_cca61ba1763da3be5178fcca73adffe2
#
_entry.id   cca61ba1763da3be5178fcca73adffe2
#
_cell.length_a   1.000
_cell.length_b   1.000
_cell.length_c   1.000
_cell.angle_alpha   90.00
_cell.angle_beta   90.00
_cell.angle_gamma   90.00
#
_symmetry.space_group_name_H-M   'P 1'
#
loop_
_entity.id
_entity.type
_entity.pdbx_description
1 polymer ?
#
loop_
_entity_poly.entity_id
_entity_poly.type
_entity_poly.pdbx_seq_one_letter_code
_entity_poly.pdbx_strand_id
1 'polypeptide(L)'
;MKDLNEIRAEIDSVDKELVSLYEKRMALTEQVADYKLSTGKKVFDKAREEEKLEKVTSMVDDPFLKRGTRELFEHLMSMSRKRQYQKLAEKGIMEPIPFEEAAALPDKNIRIVYQGEEGAYSQMAMQQFFHDTTNSYHVQTWRDAMEAIAKGEADYAVLPIENSSAGIVSENYDLLVEYDNCIVGEQIIPIDHCLLGTKGSKLSDIEQVYSHPQALMQCGRYLDEHRNWEKHSFKNTAMAAKKVKEDGLLRQAAIASRLTADIYRLDILDEHIQDNSNNCTKFVIVTGRKIFLKNAGKISICFEIPHESGSLYHMLSHFIFNDLNMNKIESRPLGERNWEYRFFIDFEGNLNESAVKNALHGIKEEAENFKILGNY
;
A
#
# COMPACT_ATOMS: atom_id res chain seq x y z
N MET A 1 -40.31 -4.43 40.66
CA MET A 1 -39.19 -4.34 39.71
C MET A 1 -39.22 -5.64 38.92
N LYS A 2 -39.24 -5.59 37.60
CA LYS A 2 -39.22 -6.81 36.77
C LYS A 2 -37.93 -7.58 37.04
N ASP A 3 -37.96 -8.90 37.01
CA ASP A 3 -36.78 -9.75 37.05
C ASP A 3 -35.96 -9.58 35.78
N LEU A 4 -34.64 -9.77 35.89
CA LEU A 4 -33.70 -9.65 34.77
C LEU A 4 -34.05 -10.59 33.60
N ASN A 5 -34.56 -11.79 33.89
CA ASN A 5 -34.98 -12.74 32.87
C ASN A 5 -36.25 -12.29 32.12
N GLU A 6 -37.20 -11.65 32.84
CA GLU A 6 -38.38 -11.03 32.22
C GLU A 6 -37.98 -9.90 31.27
N ILE A 7 -37.04 -9.03 31.71
CA ILE A 7 -36.51 -7.94 30.86
C ILE A 7 -35.81 -8.48 29.62
N ARG A 8 -34.99 -9.52 29.76
CA ARG A 8 -34.32 -10.19 28.64
C ARG A 8 -35.30 -10.79 27.64
N ALA A 9 -36.35 -11.45 28.12
CA ALA A 9 -37.39 -12.00 27.25
C ALA A 9 -38.13 -10.92 26.44
N GLU A 10 -38.38 -9.75 27.07
CA GLU A 10 -38.94 -8.60 26.34
C GLU A 10 -37.98 -8.05 25.28
N ILE A 11 -36.67 -7.94 25.58
CA ILE A 11 -35.64 -7.56 24.61
C ILE A 11 -35.64 -8.56 23.45
N ASP A 12 -35.61 -9.88 23.72
CA ASP A 12 -35.62 -10.93 22.68
C ASP A 12 -36.87 -10.84 21.77
N SER A 13 -38.01 -10.38 22.32
CA SER A 13 -39.20 -10.14 21.52
C SER A 13 -39.03 -8.94 20.58
N VAL A 14 -38.46 -7.85 21.08
CA VAL A 14 -38.16 -6.64 20.25
C VAL A 14 -37.13 -6.97 19.17
N ASP A 15 -36.11 -7.75 19.50
CA ASP A 15 -35.10 -8.17 18.55
C ASP A 15 -35.65 -8.97 17.37
N LYS A 16 -36.65 -9.84 17.61
CA LYS A 16 -37.37 -10.57 16.55
C LYS A 16 -38.14 -9.63 15.62
N GLU A 17 -38.76 -8.60 16.18
CA GLU A 17 -39.43 -7.59 15.36
C GLU A 17 -38.43 -6.78 14.53
N LEU A 18 -37.29 -6.39 15.13
CA LEU A 18 -36.22 -5.69 14.43
C LEU A 18 -35.65 -6.52 13.25
N VAL A 19 -35.42 -7.81 13.45
CA VAL A 19 -34.98 -8.73 12.36
C VAL A 19 -36.00 -8.75 11.23
N SER A 20 -37.28 -8.92 11.53
CA SER A 20 -38.35 -8.93 10.53
C SER A 20 -38.45 -7.62 9.75
N LEU A 21 -38.33 -6.48 10.43
CA LEU A 21 -38.33 -5.15 9.82
C LEU A 21 -37.09 -4.93 8.94
N TYR A 22 -35.93 -5.43 9.39
CA TYR A 22 -34.68 -5.38 8.62
C TYR A 22 -34.79 -6.18 7.32
N GLU A 23 -35.29 -7.44 7.37
CA GLU A 23 -35.52 -8.28 6.18
C GLU A 23 -36.46 -7.59 5.19
N LYS A 24 -37.59 -7.05 5.67
CA LYS A 24 -38.54 -6.31 4.86
C LYS A 24 -37.90 -5.09 4.19
N ARG A 25 -37.06 -4.36 4.95
CA ARG A 25 -36.32 -3.20 4.42
C ARG A 25 -35.33 -3.60 3.35
N MET A 26 -34.60 -4.71 3.52
CA MET A 26 -33.65 -5.22 2.53
C MET A 26 -34.36 -5.67 1.24
N ALA A 27 -35.50 -6.34 1.34
CA ALA A 27 -36.31 -6.70 0.17
C ALA A 27 -36.79 -5.47 -0.63
N LEU A 28 -37.15 -4.38 0.05
CA LEU A 28 -37.46 -3.10 -0.63
C LEU A 28 -36.23 -2.47 -1.26
N THR A 29 -35.04 -2.63 -0.66
CA THR A 29 -33.78 -2.16 -1.22
C THR A 29 -33.45 -2.82 -2.56
N GLU A 30 -33.78 -4.10 -2.73
CA GLU A 30 -33.61 -4.81 -4.00
C GLU A 30 -34.49 -4.22 -5.11
N GLN A 31 -35.73 -3.81 -4.77
CA GLN A 31 -36.60 -3.14 -5.74
C GLN A 31 -36.05 -1.74 -6.13
N VAL A 32 -35.44 -1.03 -5.15
CA VAL A 32 -34.76 0.25 -5.42
C VAL A 32 -33.59 0.03 -6.36
N ALA A 33 -32.81 -1.06 -6.18
CA ALA A 33 -31.72 -1.40 -7.10
C ALA A 33 -32.24 -1.63 -8.52
N ASP A 34 -33.30 -2.40 -8.70
CA ASP A 34 -33.91 -2.64 -10.02
C ASP A 34 -34.40 -1.34 -10.69
N TYR A 35 -35.02 -0.45 -9.91
CA TYR A 35 -35.43 0.86 -10.43
C TYR A 35 -34.24 1.73 -10.84
N LYS A 36 -33.19 1.81 -10.00
CA LYS A 36 -31.98 2.58 -10.31
C LYS A 36 -31.27 2.04 -11.56
N LEU A 37 -31.20 0.71 -11.70
CA LEU A 37 -30.69 0.05 -12.89
C LEU A 37 -31.44 0.44 -14.17
N SER A 38 -32.78 0.43 -14.12
CA SER A 38 -33.60 0.77 -15.29
C SER A 38 -33.55 2.25 -15.68
N THR A 39 -33.18 3.13 -14.73
CA THR A 39 -33.16 4.59 -14.93
C THR A 39 -31.77 5.20 -15.01
N GLY A 40 -30.68 4.41 -14.85
CA GLY A 40 -29.29 4.89 -14.85
C GLY A 40 -28.92 5.76 -13.63
N LYS A 41 -29.72 5.72 -12.54
CA LYS A 41 -29.44 6.48 -11.33
C LYS A 41 -28.35 5.82 -10.51
N LYS A 42 -27.45 6.64 -9.94
CA LYS A 42 -26.40 6.16 -9.02
C LYS A 42 -26.99 5.51 -7.76
N VAL A 43 -26.26 4.54 -7.21
CA VAL A 43 -26.64 3.88 -5.94
C VAL A 43 -26.49 4.86 -4.79
N PHE A 44 -25.35 5.55 -4.69
CA PHE A 44 -25.12 6.53 -3.63
C PHE A 44 -25.74 7.89 -3.99
N ASP A 45 -26.59 8.40 -3.11
CA ASP A 45 -27.25 9.71 -3.20
C ASP A 45 -27.13 10.39 -1.82
N LYS A 46 -26.05 11.15 -1.63
CA LYS A 46 -25.72 11.81 -0.35
C LYS A 46 -26.85 12.73 0.11
N ALA A 47 -27.45 13.49 -0.77
CA ALA A 47 -28.50 14.45 -0.42
C ALA A 47 -29.76 13.74 0.11
N ARG A 48 -30.15 12.65 -0.55
CA ARG A 48 -31.29 11.84 -0.13
C ARG A 48 -31.06 11.12 1.21
N GLU A 49 -29.82 10.67 1.45
CA GLU A 49 -29.48 10.02 2.71
C GLU A 49 -29.53 11.01 3.88
N GLU A 50 -28.97 12.22 3.70
CA GLU A 50 -29.01 13.25 4.74
C GLU A 50 -30.46 13.70 5.05
N GLU A 51 -31.30 13.96 4.03
CA GLU A 51 -32.74 14.22 4.23
C GLU A 51 -33.40 13.11 5.06
N LYS A 52 -33.05 11.85 4.78
CA LYS A 52 -33.58 10.70 5.53
C LYS A 52 -33.12 10.68 6.98
N LEU A 53 -31.84 10.96 7.23
CA LEU A 53 -31.26 11.02 8.58
C LEU A 53 -31.90 12.13 9.40
N GLU A 54 -32.07 13.33 8.86
CA GLU A 54 -32.78 14.43 9.51
C GLU A 54 -34.20 14.02 9.90
N LYS A 55 -34.92 13.38 8.97
CA LYS A 55 -36.29 12.93 9.22
C LYS A 55 -36.38 11.89 10.33
N VAL A 56 -35.51 10.88 10.37
CA VAL A 56 -35.59 9.82 11.39
C VAL A 56 -35.11 10.32 12.76
N THR A 57 -34.11 11.17 12.80
CA THR A 57 -33.60 11.77 14.03
C THR A 57 -34.60 12.78 14.64
N SER A 58 -35.45 13.42 13.84
CA SER A 58 -36.49 14.31 14.31
C SER A 58 -37.68 13.57 14.99
N MET A 59 -37.75 12.23 14.87
CA MET A 59 -38.76 11.41 15.52
C MET A 59 -38.41 11.09 16.97
N VAL A 60 -37.23 11.48 17.44
CA VAL A 60 -36.73 11.15 18.78
C VAL A 60 -36.29 12.44 19.49
N ASP A 61 -36.76 12.63 20.72
CA ASP A 61 -36.47 13.84 21.49
C ASP A 61 -35.22 13.69 22.39
N ASP A 62 -35.00 12.50 22.96
CA ASP A 62 -33.86 12.24 23.83
C ASP A 62 -32.53 12.33 23.06
N PRO A 63 -31.58 13.15 23.54
CA PRO A 63 -30.30 13.38 22.81
C PRO A 63 -29.44 12.13 22.61
N PHE A 64 -29.47 11.18 23.57
CA PHE A 64 -28.75 9.92 23.49
C PHE A 64 -29.37 9.01 22.43
N LEU A 65 -30.71 8.82 22.52
CA LEU A 65 -31.43 8.02 21.52
C LEU A 65 -31.41 8.64 20.14
N LYS A 66 -31.42 9.96 20.01
CA LYS A 66 -31.31 10.68 18.76
C LYS A 66 -29.98 10.37 18.05
N ARG A 67 -28.86 10.33 18.80
CA ARG A 67 -27.54 9.96 18.29
C ARG A 67 -27.49 8.51 17.85
N GLY A 68 -27.97 7.60 18.71
CA GLY A 68 -28.05 6.17 18.38
C GLY A 68 -28.95 5.88 17.16
N THR A 69 -30.06 6.62 17.02
CA THR A 69 -30.94 6.51 15.84
C THR A 69 -30.21 6.94 14.57
N ARG A 70 -29.42 8.03 14.61
CA ARG A 70 -28.62 8.45 13.46
C ARG A 70 -27.64 7.36 13.05
N GLU A 71 -26.83 6.85 13.97
CA GLU A 71 -25.84 5.78 13.73
C GLU A 71 -26.50 4.52 13.16
N LEU A 72 -27.61 4.09 13.75
CA LEU A 72 -28.35 2.92 13.27
C LEU A 72 -28.81 3.10 11.82
N PHE A 73 -29.39 4.25 11.46
CA PHE A 73 -29.88 4.49 10.11
C PHE A 73 -28.78 4.73 9.09
N GLU A 74 -27.67 5.34 9.48
CA GLU A 74 -26.46 5.41 8.66
C GLU A 74 -25.97 3.99 8.29
N HIS A 75 -25.90 3.10 9.29
CA HIS A 75 -25.52 1.71 9.06
C HIS A 75 -26.53 0.97 8.16
N LEU A 76 -27.82 1.11 8.41
CA LEU A 76 -28.86 0.51 7.57
C LEU A 76 -28.83 1.00 6.12
N MET A 77 -28.51 2.27 5.87
CA MET A 77 -28.36 2.80 4.52
C MET A 77 -27.10 2.30 3.85
N SER A 78 -25.98 2.22 4.58
CA SER A 78 -24.75 1.60 4.10
C SER A 78 -24.96 0.14 3.67
N MET A 79 -25.63 -0.66 4.51
CA MET A 79 -25.98 -2.06 4.17
C MET A 79 -26.88 -2.13 2.90
N SER A 80 -27.80 -1.17 2.77
CA SER A 80 -28.65 -1.10 1.59
C SER A 80 -27.88 -0.79 0.32
N ARG A 81 -26.88 0.10 0.36
CA ARG A 81 -25.99 0.37 -0.77
C ARG A 81 -25.20 -0.87 -1.17
N LYS A 82 -24.59 -1.54 -0.19
CA LYS A 82 -23.82 -2.77 -0.43
C LYS A 82 -24.65 -3.86 -1.10
N ARG A 83 -25.89 -4.05 -0.66
CA ARG A 83 -26.82 -4.99 -1.29
C ARG A 83 -27.16 -4.57 -2.74
N GLN A 84 -27.32 -3.27 -2.99
CA GLN A 84 -27.54 -2.75 -4.35
C GLN A 84 -26.29 -2.98 -5.23
N TYR A 85 -25.09 -2.69 -4.74
CA TYR A 85 -23.83 -2.96 -5.48
C TYR A 85 -23.66 -4.45 -5.77
N GLN A 86 -23.93 -5.32 -4.80
CA GLN A 86 -23.88 -6.77 -5.01
C GLN A 86 -24.83 -7.19 -6.14
N LYS A 87 -26.05 -6.67 -6.16
CA LYS A 87 -27.04 -6.97 -7.21
C LYS A 87 -26.60 -6.45 -8.60
N LEU A 88 -25.93 -5.31 -8.65
CA LEU A 88 -25.31 -4.78 -9.88
C LEU A 88 -24.22 -5.73 -10.40
N ALA A 89 -23.36 -6.21 -9.49
CA ALA A 89 -22.31 -7.16 -9.80
C ALA A 89 -22.87 -8.49 -10.36
N GLU A 90 -23.91 -9.05 -9.69
CA GLU A 90 -24.58 -10.27 -10.11
C GLU A 90 -25.21 -10.17 -11.53
N LYS A 91 -25.65 -8.97 -11.91
CA LYS A 91 -26.21 -8.71 -13.24
C LYS A 91 -25.15 -8.33 -14.29
N GLY A 92 -23.88 -8.26 -13.94
CA GLY A 92 -22.79 -7.90 -14.85
C GLY A 92 -22.84 -6.46 -15.37
N ILE A 93 -23.49 -5.54 -14.66
CA ILE A 93 -23.73 -4.14 -15.09
C ILE A 93 -22.71 -3.18 -14.43
N MET A 94 -21.70 -3.71 -13.75
CA MET A 94 -20.64 -2.90 -13.19
C MET A 94 -19.68 -2.42 -14.28
N GLU A 95 -19.18 -1.18 -14.14
CA GLU A 95 -18.09 -0.73 -14.98
C GLU A 95 -16.92 -1.71 -14.89
N PRO A 96 -16.35 -2.13 -16.02
CA PRO A 96 -15.20 -3.02 -16.00
C PRO A 96 -14.03 -2.36 -15.28
N ILE A 97 -13.36 -3.10 -14.44
CA ILE A 97 -12.08 -2.67 -13.87
C ILE A 97 -11.07 -2.66 -15.02
N PRO A 98 -10.33 -1.55 -15.25
CA PRO A 98 -9.46 -1.39 -16.41
C PRO A 98 -8.13 -2.16 -16.23
N PHE A 99 -8.23 -3.43 -15.86
CA PHE A 99 -7.11 -4.34 -15.71
C PHE A 99 -7.39 -5.63 -16.48
N GLU A 100 -6.36 -6.17 -17.13
CA GLU A 100 -6.43 -7.41 -17.90
C GLU A 100 -5.73 -8.54 -17.13
N GLU A 101 -6.37 -9.72 -17.10
CA GLU A 101 -5.73 -10.93 -16.56
C GLU A 101 -4.65 -11.41 -17.53
N ALA A 102 -3.43 -11.57 -17.02
CA ALA A 102 -2.30 -12.13 -17.74
C ALA A 102 -1.94 -13.51 -17.21
N ALA A 103 -1.56 -14.42 -18.12
CA ALA A 103 -1.10 -15.77 -17.73
C ALA A 103 0.25 -15.74 -17.01
N ALA A 104 1.13 -14.81 -17.40
CA ALA A 104 2.44 -14.55 -16.81
C ALA A 104 2.85 -13.10 -17.08
N LEU A 105 3.74 -12.55 -16.25
CA LEU A 105 4.38 -11.29 -16.56
C LEU A 105 5.36 -11.51 -17.73
N PRO A 106 5.43 -10.58 -18.71
CA PRO A 106 6.51 -10.59 -19.72
C PRO A 106 7.87 -10.57 -19.04
N ASP A 107 8.73 -11.55 -19.37
CA ASP A 107 10.05 -11.75 -18.73
C ASP A 107 11.22 -11.82 -19.72
N LYS A 108 10.93 -11.74 -21.05
CA LYS A 108 11.95 -11.80 -22.10
C LYS A 108 12.08 -10.49 -22.85
N ASN A 109 13.33 -10.09 -23.10
CA ASN A 109 13.67 -8.83 -23.80
C ASN A 109 13.07 -7.60 -23.12
N ILE A 110 12.86 -7.66 -21.80
CA ILE A 110 12.30 -6.57 -21.00
C ILE A 110 13.40 -5.58 -20.63
N ARG A 111 13.02 -4.32 -20.53
CA ARG A 111 13.88 -3.24 -20.02
C ARG A 111 13.46 -2.93 -18.60
N ILE A 112 14.40 -3.03 -17.67
CA ILE A 112 14.13 -2.84 -16.25
C ILE A 112 14.92 -1.64 -15.74
N VAL A 113 14.26 -0.72 -15.09
CA VAL A 113 14.91 0.43 -14.43
C VAL A 113 14.83 0.30 -12.91
N TYR A 114 15.92 0.66 -12.24
CA TYR A 114 15.96 0.74 -10.77
C TYR A 114 16.68 2.02 -10.33
N GLN A 115 16.38 2.51 -9.13
CA GLN A 115 17.04 3.70 -8.61
C GLN A 115 18.31 3.31 -7.85
N GLY A 116 19.38 4.09 -8.03
CA GLY A 116 20.63 3.97 -7.28
C GLY A 116 21.83 3.78 -8.18
N GLU A 117 22.81 3.04 -7.70
CA GLU A 117 24.02 2.63 -8.42
C GLU A 117 24.06 1.10 -8.48
N GLU A 118 24.97 0.54 -9.28
CA GLU A 118 25.25 -0.89 -9.24
C GLU A 118 25.61 -1.35 -7.83
N GLY A 119 25.02 -2.45 -7.38
CA GLY A 119 25.17 -2.95 -6.01
C GLY A 119 24.12 -2.44 -5.02
N ALA A 120 23.21 -1.55 -5.41
CA ALA A 120 22.12 -1.11 -4.56
C ALA A 120 21.14 -2.24 -4.25
N TYR A 121 20.42 -2.15 -3.11
CA TYR A 121 19.39 -3.11 -2.73
C TYR A 121 18.23 -3.19 -3.74
N SER A 122 17.96 -2.12 -4.48
CA SER A 122 17.01 -2.11 -5.59
C SER A 122 17.45 -3.00 -6.76
N GLN A 123 18.74 -3.06 -7.06
CA GLN A 123 19.28 -4.01 -8.04
C GLN A 123 19.16 -5.44 -7.54
N MET A 124 19.44 -5.69 -6.27
CA MET A 124 19.26 -7.01 -5.66
C MET A 124 17.79 -7.46 -5.75
N ALA A 125 16.84 -6.57 -5.46
CA ALA A 125 15.41 -6.85 -5.59
C ALA A 125 15.04 -7.19 -7.06
N MET A 126 15.57 -6.45 -8.01
CA MET A 126 15.42 -6.71 -9.43
C MET A 126 15.92 -8.11 -9.80
N GLN A 127 17.15 -8.45 -9.40
CA GLN A 127 17.80 -9.74 -9.73
C GLN A 127 17.09 -10.93 -9.07
N GLN A 128 16.45 -10.75 -7.92
CA GLN A 128 15.68 -11.81 -7.28
C GLN A 128 14.29 -12.00 -7.89
N PHE A 129 13.69 -10.94 -8.41
CA PHE A 129 12.36 -11.00 -8.99
C PHE A 129 12.36 -11.45 -10.45
N PHE A 130 13.32 -10.97 -11.26
CA PHE A 130 13.40 -11.26 -12.69
C PHE A 130 14.48 -12.29 -12.99
N HIS A 131 14.18 -13.23 -13.91
CA HIS A 131 15.15 -14.23 -14.37
C HIS A 131 16.16 -13.65 -15.36
N ASP A 132 15.74 -12.72 -16.23
CA ASP A 132 16.60 -12.03 -17.19
C ASP A 132 16.66 -10.54 -16.86
N THR A 133 17.83 -10.08 -16.45
CA THR A 133 18.10 -8.68 -16.12
C THR A 133 19.14 -8.04 -17.07
N THR A 134 19.38 -8.66 -18.23
CA THR A 134 20.41 -8.25 -19.18
C THR A 134 20.21 -6.81 -19.68
N ASN A 135 18.95 -6.40 -19.89
CA ASN A 135 18.58 -5.04 -20.32
C ASN A 135 18.14 -4.18 -19.13
N SER A 136 18.93 -4.15 -18.05
CA SER A 136 18.65 -3.29 -16.91
C SER A 136 19.57 -2.08 -16.86
N TYR A 137 19.06 -0.98 -16.33
CA TYR A 137 19.83 0.23 -16.10
C TYR A 137 19.34 0.95 -14.83
N HIS A 138 20.21 1.80 -14.29
CA HIS A 138 19.87 2.56 -13.09
C HIS A 138 19.63 4.05 -13.41
N VAL A 139 18.86 4.70 -12.55
CA VAL A 139 18.55 6.14 -12.59
C VAL A 139 18.80 6.79 -11.23
N GLN A 140 18.85 8.13 -11.21
CA GLN A 140 19.25 8.86 -10.03
C GLN A 140 18.09 9.01 -9.00
N THR A 141 16.85 9.11 -9.47
CA THR A 141 15.68 9.34 -8.62
C THR A 141 14.59 8.31 -8.91
N TRP A 142 13.68 8.12 -7.96
CA TRP A 142 12.50 7.27 -8.16
C TRP A 142 11.56 7.87 -9.21
N ARG A 143 11.49 9.19 -9.31
CA ARG A 143 10.73 9.89 -10.35
C ARG A 143 11.25 9.55 -11.74
N ASP A 144 12.57 9.55 -11.94
CA ASP A 144 13.16 9.16 -13.22
C ASP A 144 12.75 7.73 -13.62
N ALA A 145 12.65 6.81 -12.64
CA ALA A 145 12.20 5.45 -12.89
C ALA A 145 10.75 5.39 -13.34
N MET A 146 9.85 6.17 -12.69
CA MET A 146 8.44 6.25 -13.07
C MET A 146 8.25 6.90 -14.43
N GLU A 147 9.02 7.94 -14.73
CA GLU A 147 9.03 8.60 -16.04
C GLU A 147 9.51 7.67 -17.16
N ALA A 148 10.54 6.86 -16.91
CA ALA A 148 11.04 5.91 -17.89
C ALA A 148 9.95 4.92 -18.34
N ILE A 149 9.10 4.46 -17.40
CA ILE A 149 7.93 3.66 -17.76
C ILE A 149 6.91 4.47 -18.57
N ALA A 150 6.57 5.67 -18.11
CA ALA A 150 5.57 6.51 -18.76
C ALA A 150 5.97 6.89 -20.18
N LYS A 151 7.27 7.07 -20.45
CA LYS A 151 7.84 7.34 -21.77
C LYS A 151 8.03 6.07 -22.64
N GLY A 152 7.79 4.89 -22.08
CA GLY A 152 8.05 3.61 -22.76
C GLY A 152 9.54 3.28 -22.95
N GLU A 153 10.42 3.89 -22.14
CA GLU A 153 11.85 3.62 -22.12
C GLU A 153 12.20 2.39 -21.27
N ALA A 154 11.36 2.07 -20.29
CA ALA A 154 11.40 0.86 -19.49
C ALA A 154 10.06 0.15 -19.46
N ASP A 155 10.08 -1.18 -19.28
CA ASP A 155 8.90 -2.02 -19.17
C ASP A 155 8.52 -2.23 -17.69
N TYR A 156 9.53 -2.23 -16.80
CA TYR A 156 9.37 -2.37 -15.35
C TYR A 156 10.29 -1.42 -14.59
N ALA A 157 9.82 -0.97 -13.42
CA ALA A 157 10.65 -0.28 -12.43
C ALA A 157 10.61 -1.01 -11.09
N VAL A 158 11.71 -0.93 -10.34
CA VAL A 158 11.86 -1.51 -9.00
C VAL A 158 12.01 -0.36 -8.00
N LEU A 159 11.02 -0.21 -7.11
CA LEU A 159 10.94 0.91 -6.18
C LEU A 159 10.79 0.40 -4.74
N PRO A 160 11.55 0.92 -3.75
CA PRO A 160 11.33 0.60 -2.34
C PRO A 160 10.01 1.23 -1.88
N ILE A 161 9.16 0.48 -1.18
CA ILE A 161 7.89 1.00 -0.67
C ILE A 161 7.86 1.09 0.85
N GLU A 162 8.59 0.21 1.52
CA GLU A 162 8.62 0.14 2.97
C GLU A 162 9.91 -0.54 3.46
N ASN A 163 10.46 -0.04 4.57
CA ASN A 163 11.52 -0.72 5.32
C ASN A 163 11.02 -1.02 6.73
N SER A 164 11.29 -2.22 7.23
CA SER A 164 10.77 -2.68 8.53
C SER A 164 11.28 -1.88 9.74
N SER A 165 12.39 -1.16 9.59
CA SER A 165 12.99 -0.32 10.64
C SER A 165 12.75 1.18 10.42
N ALA A 166 12.63 1.64 9.17
CA ALA A 166 12.51 3.04 8.81
C ALA A 166 11.06 3.46 8.48
N GLY A 167 10.15 2.48 8.27
CA GLY A 167 8.79 2.73 7.87
C GLY A 167 8.62 2.91 6.36
N ILE A 168 7.58 3.62 5.96
CA ILE A 168 7.20 3.80 4.56
C ILE A 168 8.14 4.74 3.81
N VAL A 169 8.31 4.47 2.50
CA VAL A 169 8.97 5.38 1.56
C VAL A 169 7.92 6.28 0.92
N SER A 170 7.60 7.36 1.62
CA SER A 170 6.47 8.25 1.33
C SER A 170 6.43 8.77 -0.10
N GLU A 171 7.59 9.15 -0.67
CA GLU A 171 7.70 9.67 -2.03
C GLU A 171 7.20 8.66 -3.08
N ASN A 172 7.48 7.37 -2.89
CA ASN A 172 7.03 6.36 -3.84
C ASN A 172 5.52 6.12 -3.82
N TYR A 173 4.86 6.33 -2.66
CA TYR A 173 3.40 6.35 -2.61
C TYR A 173 2.82 7.53 -3.41
N ASP A 174 3.41 8.71 -3.30
CA ASP A 174 2.99 9.88 -4.05
C ASP A 174 3.19 9.68 -5.56
N LEU A 175 4.33 9.11 -5.96
CA LEU A 175 4.61 8.76 -7.35
C LEU A 175 3.65 7.71 -7.92
N LEU A 176 3.25 6.71 -7.14
CA LEU A 176 2.25 5.73 -7.57
C LEU A 176 0.86 6.35 -7.81
N VAL A 177 0.56 7.49 -7.18
CA VAL A 177 -0.67 8.25 -7.45
C VAL A 177 -0.52 9.13 -8.68
N GLU A 178 0.61 9.84 -8.80
CA GLU A 178 0.89 10.81 -9.86
C GLU A 178 0.97 10.15 -11.24
N TYR A 179 1.63 9.00 -11.34
CA TYR A 179 1.81 8.27 -12.61
C TYR A 179 0.74 7.19 -12.78
N ASP A 180 0.30 6.94 -14.02
CA ASP A 180 -0.66 5.86 -14.34
C ASP A 180 0.04 4.48 -14.45
N ASN A 181 0.99 4.22 -13.56
CA ASN A 181 1.72 2.98 -13.45
C ASN A 181 1.08 2.07 -12.38
N CYS A 182 1.23 0.75 -12.53
CA CYS A 182 0.61 -0.25 -11.67
C CYS A 182 1.63 -1.19 -11.07
N ILE A 183 1.38 -1.61 -9.82
CA ILE A 183 2.15 -2.65 -9.12
C ILE A 183 1.72 -4.01 -9.67
N VAL A 184 2.70 -4.84 -10.05
CA VAL A 184 2.50 -6.21 -10.57
C VAL A 184 3.26 -7.26 -9.77
N GLY A 185 3.96 -6.86 -8.73
CA GLY A 185 4.69 -7.76 -7.84
C GLY A 185 5.37 -7.03 -6.69
N GLU A 186 5.81 -7.80 -5.72
CA GLU A 186 6.64 -7.31 -4.62
C GLU A 186 7.83 -8.25 -4.40
N GLN A 187 8.93 -7.68 -3.91
CA GLN A 187 10.13 -8.42 -3.51
C GLN A 187 10.62 -7.91 -2.16
N ILE A 188 10.80 -8.82 -1.21
CA ILE A 188 11.35 -8.49 0.12
C ILE A 188 12.84 -8.83 0.11
N ILE A 189 13.67 -7.85 0.46
CA ILE A 189 15.11 -7.99 0.54
C ILE A 189 15.56 -7.81 1.99
N PRO A 190 16.23 -8.81 2.60
CA PRO A 190 16.93 -8.62 3.86
C PRO A 190 18.00 -7.56 3.71
N ILE A 191 18.10 -6.67 4.69
CA ILE A 191 19.11 -5.62 4.73
C ILE A 191 20.25 -6.15 5.60
N ASP A 192 21.31 -6.57 4.92
CA ASP A 192 22.51 -7.11 5.52
C ASP A 192 23.69 -6.22 5.17
N HIS A 193 24.23 -5.54 6.17
CA HIS A 193 25.31 -4.58 6.01
C HIS A 193 26.67 -5.22 6.33
N CYS A 194 27.61 -4.99 5.43
CA CYS A 194 29.02 -5.34 5.61
C CYS A 194 29.86 -4.07 5.69
N LEU A 195 30.98 -4.14 6.40
CA LEU A 195 32.04 -3.14 6.30
C LEU A 195 32.99 -3.52 5.19
N LEU A 196 33.10 -2.66 4.19
CA LEU A 196 33.87 -2.89 2.95
C LEU A 196 35.07 -1.97 2.89
N GLY A 197 36.26 -2.56 2.73
CA GLY A 197 37.51 -1.82 2.57
C GLY A 197 38.16 -2.02 1.22
N THR A 198 39.13 -1.19 0.87
CA THR A 198 39.97 -1.38 -0.29
C THR A 198 40.76 -2.68 -0.14
N LYS A 199 41.12 -3.33 -1.24
CA LYS A 199 41.87 -4.58 -1.22
C LYS A 199 43.14 -4.48 -0.36
N GLY A 200 43.25 -5.35 0.63
CA GLY A 200 44.36 -5.40 1.57
C GLY A 200 44.16 -4.52 2.83
N SER A 201 43.07 -3.77 2.95
CA SER A 201 42.73 -3.06 4.21
C SER A 201 42.47 -4.04 5.31
N LYS A 202 42.77 -3.63 6.54
CA LYS A 202 42.43 -4.35 7.77
C LYS A 202 41.53 -3.47 8.63
N LEU A 203 40.74 -4.08 9.51
CA LEU A 203 39.86 -3.35 10.41
C LEU A 203 40.62 -2.32 11.27
N SER A 204 41.86 -2.63 11.65
CA SER A 204 42.76 -1.75 12.40
C SER A 204 43.20 -0.49 11.65
N ASP A 205 43.13 -0.50 10.34
CA ASP A 205 43.60 0.59 9.49
C ASP A 205 42.51 1.66 9.26
N ILE A 206 41.26 1.34 9.62
CA ILE A 206 40.10 2.19 9.30
C ILE A 206 40.03 3.40 10.22
N GLU A 207 39.92 4.56 9.60
CA GLU A 207 39.75 5.86 10.26
C GLU A 207 38.45 6.56 9.80
N GLN A 208 37.96 6.24 8.58
CA GLN A 208 36.82 6.92 7.97
C GLN A 208 35.81 5.89 7.41
N VAL A 209 34.53 6.08 7.73
CA VAL A 209 33.45 5.21 7.24
C VAL A 209 32.39 6.01 6.51
N TYR A 210 32.04 5.56 5.33
CA TYR A 210 31.10 6.18 4.41
C TYR A 210 29.87 5.35 4.23
N SER A 211 28.66 5.92 4.33
CA SER A 211 27.41 5.26 3.96
C SER A 211 26.24 6.24 3.87
N HIS A 212 25.08 5.72 3.49
CA HIS A 212 23.81 6.45 3.61
C HIS A 212 23.48 6.70 5.10
N PRO A 213 22.91 7.86 5.46
CA PRO A 213 22.58 8.17 6.87
C PRO A 213 21.76 7.06 7.55
N GLN A 214 20.80 6.46 6.83
CA GLN A 214 20.01 5.36 7.34
C GLN A 214 20.87 4.12 7.68
N ALA A 215 21.82 3.74 6.84
CA ALA A 215 22.69 2.59 7.09
C ALA A 215 23.66 2.87 8.25
N LEU A 216 24.19 4.10 8.37
CA LEU A 216 25.01 4.50 9.53
C LEU A 216 24.21 4.39 10.84
N MET A 217 22.94 4.78 10.84
CA MET A 217 22.04 4.67 11.99
C MET A 217 21.71 3.20 12.31
N GLN A 218 21.51 2.36 11.30
CA GLN A 218 21.22 0.93 11.44
C GLN A 218 22.41 0.11 11.94
N CYS A 219 23.63 0.65 11.87
CA CYS A 219 24.86 0.05 12.41
C CYS A 219 25.39 0.83 13.63
N GLY A 220 24.50 1.48 14.37
CA GLY A 220 24.87 2.39 15.48
C GLY A 220 25.72 1.74 16.54
N ARG A 221 25.34 0.56 17.03
CA ARG A 221 26.08 -0.18 18.07
C ARG A 221 27.48 -0.55 17.59
N TYR A 222 27.58 -1.10 16.39
CA TYR A 222 28.87 -1.45 15.79
C TYR A 222 29.78 -0.21 15.65
N LEU A 223 29.24 0.90 15.20
CA LEU A 223 29.99 2.15 15.07
C LEU A 223 30.35 2.79 16.44
N ASP A 224 29.58 2.51 17.48
CA ASP A 224 29.90 2.96 18.85
C ASP A 224 31.03 2.16 19.49
N GLU A 225 31.32 0.94 19.05
CA GLU A 225 32.52 0.17 19.41
C GLU A 225 33.78 0.74 18.74
N HIS A 226 33.61 1.44 17.63
CA HIS A 226 34.69 2.06 16.84
C HIS A 226 34.60 3.61 16.83
N ARG A 227 34.56 4.21 18.03
CA ARG A 227 34.35 5.68 18.21
C ARG A 227 35.42 6.58 17.58
N ASN A 228 36.57 6.03 17.27
CA ASN A 228 37.68 6.73 16.61
C ASN A 228 37.46 6.89 15.11
N TRP A 229 36.44 6.25 14.52
CA TRP A 229 36.14 6.40 13.10
C TRP A 229 35.32 7.65 12.81
N GLU A 230 35.72 8.38 11.78
CA GLU A 230 34.96 9.53 11.27
C GLU A 230 33.83 9.04 10.35
N LYS A 231 32.59 9.42 10.65
CA LYS A 231 31.38 8.98 9.91
C LYS A 231 31.02 10.01 8.85
N HIS A 232 30.93 9.59 7.58
CA HIS A 232 30.60 10.44 6.44
C HIS A 232 29.32 9.98 5.77
N SER A 233 28.35 10.91 5.63
CA SER A 233 27.10 10.65 4.95
C SER A 233 27.26 10.71 3.43
N PHE A 234 26.66 9.72 2.74
CA PHE A 234 26.60 9.61 1.29
C PHE A 234 25.17 9.43 0.79
N LYS A 235 24.93 9.69 -0.50
CA LYS A 235 23.60 9.65 -1.10
C LYS A 235 22.97 8.25 -1.06
N ASN A 236 23.78 7.18 -1.23
CA ASN A 236 23.38 5.78 -1.02
C ASN A 236 24.60 4.91 -0.66
N THR A 237 24.34 3.68 -0.20
CA THR A 237 25.38 2.74 0.25
C THR A 237 26.32 2.31 -0.87
N ALA A 238 25.79 2.05 -2.08
CA ALA A 238 26.60 1.64 -3.23
C ALA A 238 27.52 2.76 -3.73
N MET A 239 27.04 4.01 -3.75
CA MET A 239 27.90 5.17 -4.05
C MET A 239 29.02 5.35 -3.02
N ALA A 240 28.77 5.08 -1.77
CA ALA A 240 29.80 5.13 -0.73
C ALA A 240 30.90 4.07 -1.00
N ALA A 241 30.52 2.86 -1.36
CA ALA A 241 31.46 1.80 -1.72
C ALA A 241 32.22 2.13 -3.00
N LYS A 242 31.58 2.67 -4.03
CA LYS A 242 32.21 3.15 -5.26
C LYS A 242 33.30 4.19 -4.95
N LYS A 243 32.98 5.17 -4.08
CA LYS A 243 33.95 6.17 -3.62
C LYS A 243 35.16 5.54 -2.95
N VAL A 244 34.96 4.63 -2.01
CA VAL A 244 36.07 3.94 -1.32
C VAL A 244 36.95 3.17 -2.31
N LYS A 245 36.34 2.56 -3.33
CA LYS A 245 37.05 1.90 -4.42
C LYS A 245 37.88 2.87 -5.26
N GLU A 246 37.30 4.03 -5.64
CA GLU A 246 37.95 5.04 -6.46
C GLU A 246 39.11 5.74 -5.72
N ASP A 247 38.93 6.05 -4.45
CA ASP A 247 39.98 6.65 -3.60
C ASP A 247 41.15 5.69 -3.35
N GLY A 248 40.88 4.39 -3.22
CA GLY A 248 41.91 3.34 -3.04
C GLY A 248 42.70 3.45 -1.73
N LEU A 249 42.16 4.14 -0.71
CA LEU A 249 42.86 4.40 0.55
C LEU A 249 42.56 3.31 1.58
N LEU A 250 43.59 2.69 2.16
CA LEU A 250 43.45 1.60 3.17
C LEU A 250 42.70 2.03 4.43
N ARG A 251 42.70 3.33 4.75
CA ARG A 251 42.03 3.89 5.97
C ARG A 251 40.55 4.18 5.79
N GLN A 252 40.00 3.93 4.59
CA GLN A 252 38.59 4.21 4.29
C GLN A 252 37.80 2.90 4.15
N ALA A 253 36.61 2.91 4.70
CA ALA A 253 35.64 1.83 4.54
C ALA A 253 34.25 2.36 4.17
N ALA A 254 33.45 1.51 3.55
CA ALA A 254 32.03 1.78 3.29
C ALA A 254 31.15 0.75 4.00
N ILE A 255 29.97 1.17 4.47
CA ILE A 255 28.92 0.26 4.87
C ILE A 255 27.98 0.06 3.69
N ALA A 256 27.94 -1.16 3.17
CA ALA A 256 27.09 -1.54 2.02
C ALA A 256 26.79 -3.05 2.04
N SER A 257 26.08 -3.54 1.01
CA SER A 257 25.76 -4.97 0.87
C SER A 257 26.95 -5.80 0.38
N ARG A 258 26.88 -7.12 0.60
CA ARG A 258 27.84 -8.10 0.01
C ARG A 258 27.88 -7.98 -1.52
N LEU A 259 26.73 -7.84 -2.20
CA LEU A 259 26.67 -7.63 -3.64
C LEU A 259 27.55 -6.45 -4.09
N THR A 260 27.55 -5.38 -3.31
CA THR A 260 28.38 -4.20 -3.58
C THR A 260 29.86 -4.50 -3.48
N ALA A 261 30.27 -5.35 -2.51
CA ALA A 261 31.67 -5.79 -2.40
C ALA A 261 32.12 -6.55 -3.65
N ASP A 262 31.30 -7.46 -4.15
CA ASP A 262 31.61 -8.26 -5.34
C ASP A 262 31.74 -7.37 -6.60
N ILE A 263 30.80 -6.44 -6.82
CA ILE A 263 30.78 -5.55 -7.97
C ILE A 263 32.00 -4.63 -7.99
N TYR A 264 32.32 -3.98 -6.87
CA TYR A 264 33.44 -3.02 -6.79
C TYR A 264 34.77 -3.68 -6.41
N ARG A 265 34.80 -5.02 -6.18
CA ARG A 265 36.00 -5.78 -5.80
C ARG A 265 36.65 -5.19 -4.54
N LEU A 266 35.84 -4.94 -3.53
CA LEU A 266 36.25 -4.53 -2.20
C LEU A 266 36.38 -5.76 -1.29
N ASP A 267 37.28 -5.71 -0.32
CA ASP A 267 37.39 -6.75 0.71
C ASP A 267 36.33 -6.51 1.77
N ILE A 268 35.67 -7.58 2.20
CA ILE A 268 34.74 -7.54 3.34
C ILE A 268 35.58 -7.62 4.61
N LEU A 269 35.55 -6.55 5.41
CA LEU A 269 36.31 -6.46 6.66
C LEU A 269 35.51 -7.01 7.84
N ASP A 270 34.18 -6.85 7.79
CA ASP A 270 33.26 -7.41 8.78
C ASP A 270 31.88 -7.58 8.18
N GLU A 271 31.08 -8.51 8.70
CA GLU A 271 29.77 -8.89 8.18
C GLU A 271 28.68 -8.77 9.25
N HIS A 272 27.41 -8.62 8.82
CA HIS A 272 26.25 -8.58 9.72
C HIS A 272 26.36 -7.50 10.79
N ILE A 273 26.83 -6.32 10.40
CA ILE A 273 27.14 -5.22 11.33
C ILE A 273 25.91 -4.37 11.70
N GLN A 274 24.71 -4.67 11.15
CA GLN A 274 23.47 -3.99 11.47
C GLN A 274 22.94 -4.38 12.85
N ASP A 275 22.33 -3.42 13.55
CA ASP A 275 21.78 -3.59 14.90
C ASP A 275 20.57 -4.55 14.96
N ASN A 276 19.80 -4.61 13.87
CA ASN A 276 18.61 -5.45 13.74
C ASN A 276 18.77 -6.44 12.58
N SER A 277 18.95 -7.72 12.91
CA SER A 277 19.11 -8.80 11.94
C SER A 277 17.83 -9.11 11.14
N ASN A 278 16.65 -8.67 11.60
CA ASN A 278 15.37 -8.85 10.91
C ASN A 278 15.00 -7.66 10.01
N ASN A 279 15.93 -6.71 9.82
CA ASN A 279 15.67 -5.57 8.95
C ASN A 279 15.49 -6.03 7.50
N CYS A 280 14.40 -5.60 6.87
CA CYS A 280 14.13 -5.87 5.46
C CYS A 280 13.50 -4.67 4.78
N THR A 281 13.69 -4.58 3.47
CA THR A 281 13.01 -3.60 2.62
C THR A 281 12.11 -4.33 1.64
N LYS A 282 10.87 -3.87 1.56
CA LYS A 282 9.89 -4.30 0.56
C LYS A 282 10.02 -3.39 -0.66
N PHE A 283 10.25 -4.00 -1.80
CA PHE A 283 10.25 -3.36 -3.11
C PHE A 283 8.99 -3.75 -3.86
N VAL A 284 8.43 -2.82 -4.62
CA VAL A 284 7.35 -3.07 -5.56
C VAL A 284 7.89 -3.06 -6.99
N ILE A 285 7.33 -3.94 -7.80
CA ILE A 285 7.60 -4.02 -9.24
C ILE A 285 6.46 -3.29 -9.94
N VAL A 286 6.81 -2.26 -10.68
CA VAL A 286 5.85 -1.35 -11.30
C VAL A 286 5.94 -1.43 -12.81
N THR A 287 4.82 -1.36 -13.52
CA THR A 287 4.72 -1.33 -14.98
C THR A 287 3.67 -0.33 -15.45
N GLY A 288 3.76 0.14 -16.69
CA GLY A 288 2.73 0.96 -17.33
C GLY A 288 1.52 0.16 -17.85
N ARG A 289 1.54 -1.17 -17.74
CA ARG A 289 0.45 -2.05 -18.19
C ARG A 289 -0.50 -2.33 -17.06
N LYS A 290 -1.79 -2.12 -17.26
CA LYS A 290 -2.85 -2.49 -16.28
C LYS A 290 -3.14 -3.99 -16.40
N ILE A 291 -2.25 -4.80 -15.84
CA ILE A 291 -2.34 -6.26 -15.85
C ILE A 291 -2.26 -6.82 -14.42
N PHE A 292 -2.82 -8.00 -14.23
CA PHE A 292 -2.68 -8.79 -13.01
C PHE A 292 -2.61 -10.28 -13.33
N LEU A 293 -2.02 -11.07 -12.45
CA LEU A 293 -1.93 -12.52 -12.62
C LEU A 293 -3.16 -13.21 -12.05
N LYS A 294 -3.54 -14.34 -12.64
CA LYS A 294 -4.65 -15.17 -12.16
C LYS A 294 -4.50 -15.58 -10.68
N ASN A 295 -3.28 -15.79 -10.23
CA ASN A 295 -2.95 -16.16 -8.86
C ASN A 295 -2.51 -14.98 -7.99
N ALA A 296 -2.70 -13.75 -8.43
CA ALA A 296 -2.46 -12.57 -7.62
C ALA A 296 -3.36 -12.62 -6.37
N GLY A 297 -2.77 -12.35 -5.20
CA GLY A 297 -3.46 -12.50 -3.92
C GLY A 297 -3.54 -11.21 -3.09
N LYS A 298 -2.95 -10.12 -3.58
CA LYS A 298 -2.93 -8.83 -2.89
C LYS A 298 -3.37 -7.71 -3.82
N ILE A 299 -4.19 -6.82 -3.31
CA ILE A 299 -4.62 -5.61 -4.01
C ILE A 299 -4.20 -4.40 -3.20
N SER A 300 -3.59 -3.43 -3.87
CA SER A 300 -3.29 -2.11 -3.31
C SER A 300 -4.17 -1.07 -3.98
N ILE A 301 -4.81 -0.23 -3.16
CA ILE A 301 -5.64 0.90 -3.62
C ILE A 301 -5.27 2.18 -2.89
N CYS A 302 -5.65 3.31 -3.46
CA CYS A 302 -5.70 4.57 -2.72
C CYS A 302 -6.98 5.33 -3.02
N PHE A 303 -7.38 6.16 -2.06
CA PHE A 303 -8.54 7.04 -2.18
C PHE A 303 -8.47 8.22 -1.19
N GLU A 304 -9.27 9.23 -1.45
CA GLU A 304 -9.47 10.39 -0.57
C GLU A 304 -10.90 10.36 -0.04
N ILE A 305 -11.10 10.85 1.17
CA ILE A 305 -12.41 10.96 1.80
C ILE A 305 -12.57 12.33 2.45
N PRO A 306 -13.80 12.85 2.54
CA PRO A 306 -14.09 14.07 3.27
C PRO A 306 -13.66 13.97 4.73
N HIS A 307 -13.16 15.08 5.29
CA HIS A 307 -12.81 15.18 6.70
C HIS A 307 -14.08 15.34 7.57
N GLU A 308 -14.85 14.27 7.64
CA GLU A 308 -16.10 14.19 8.40
C GLU A 308 -16.05 13.02 9.39
N SER A 309 -16.81 13.14 10.48
CA SER A 309 -16.91 12.06 11.48
C SER A 309 -17.48 10.79 10.83
N GLY A 310 -16.78 9.66 11.03
CA GLY A 310 -17.21 8.35 10.50
C GLY A 310 -16.82 8.05 9.06
N SER A 311 -16.29 9.01 8.26
CA SER A 311 -15.94 8.80 6.85
C SER A 311 -15.03 7.59 6.62
N LEU A 312 -13.96 7.45 7.41
CA LEU A 312 -13.06 6.29 7.31
C LEU A 312 -13.76 4.98 7.69
N TYR A 313 -14.59 4.99 8.74
CA TYR A 313 -15.36 3.81 9.15
C TYR A 313 -16.28 3.32 8.02
N HIS A 314 -16.96 4.23 7.33
CA HIS A 314 -17.81 3.89 6.19
C HIS A 314 -17.02 3.25 5.05
N MET A 315 -15.84 3.77 4.72
CA MET A 315 -14.95 3.15 3.72
C MET A 315 -14.50 1.75 4.14
N LEU A 316 -14.01 1.61 5.38
CA LEU A 316 -13.56 0.30 5.90
C LEU A 316 -14.67 -0.72 5.97
N SER A 317 -15.93 -0.29 6.15
CA SER A 317 -17.08 -1.19 6.18
C SER A 317 -17.33 -1.94 4.85
N HIS A 318 -16.79 -1.46 3.71
CA HIS A 318 -16.86 -2.20 2.44
C HIS A 318 -16.00 -3.47 2.47
N PHE A 319 -14.84 -3.44 3.14
CA PHE A 319 -14.00 -4.62 3.32
C PHE A 319 -14.67 -5.64 4.26
N ILE A 320 -15.18 -5.16 5.42
CA ILE A 320 -15.86 -6.00 6.41
C ILE A 320 -17.07 -6.71 5.79
N PHE A 321 -17.90 -5.98 5.04
CA PHE A 321 -19.10 -6.56 4.43
C PHE A 321 -18.80 -7.64 3.39
N ASN A 322 -17.67 -7.54 2.70
CA ASN A 322 -17.25 -8.47 1.67
C ASN A 322 -16.25 -9.52 2.19
N ASP A 323 -16.05 -9.60 3.51
CA ASP A 323 -15.13 -10.55 4.18
C ASP A 323 -13.69 -10.47 3.62
N LEU A 324 -13.22 -9.25 3.35
CA LEU A 324 -11.88 -8.98 2.82
C LEU A 324 -10.92 -8.61 3.94
N ASN A 325 -9.78 -9.31 4.01
CA ASN A 325 -8.76 -9.09 5.02
C ASN A 325 -7.81 -7.96 4.60
N MET A 326 -7.75 -6.89 5.41
CA MET A 326 -6.82 -5.78 5.19
C MET A 326 -5.47 -6.09 5.84
N ASN A 327 -4.39 -5.97 5.06
CA ASN A 327 -3.02 -6.20 5.52
C ASN A 327 -2.31 -4.90 5.93
N LYS A 328 -2.74 -3.77 5.37
CA LYS A 328 -2.14 -2.46 5.61
C LYS A 328 -3.16 -1.34 5.44
N ILE A 329 -3.03 -0.33 6.27
CA ILE A 329 -3.64 0.99 6.08
C ILE A 329 -2.61 2.06 6.41
N GLU A 330 -2.47 3.02 5.52
CA GLU A 330 -1.56 4.15 5.66
C GLU A 330 -2.28 5.43 5.26
N SER A 331 -2.05 6.52 5.98
CA SER A 331 -2.64 7.82 5.64
C SER A 331 -1.55 8.84 5.33
N ARG A 332 -1.77 9.62 4.26
CA ARG A 332 -0.86 10.70 3.87
C ARG A 332 -1.63 12.00 3.75
N PRO A 333 -1.14 13.10 4.36
CA PRO A 333 -1.77 14.40 4.21
C PRO A 333 -1.69 14.86 2.75
N LEU A 334 -2.76 15.51 2.28
CA LEU A 334 -2.80 16.17 0.99
C LEU A 334 -2.12 17.54 1.11
N GLY A 335 -1.01 17.75 0.40
CA GLY A 335 -0.22 18.98 0.51
C GLY A 335 -0.99 20.26 0.13
N GLU A 336 -2.00 20.17 -0.72
CA GLU A 336 -2.81 21.30 -1.20
C GLU A 336 -4.07 21.56 -0.35
N ARG A 337 -4.50 20.59 0.44
CA ARG A 337 -5.71 20.65 1.28
C ARG A 337 -5.35 20.36 2.72
N ASN A 338 -5.42 21.40 3.56
CA ASN A 338 -5.10 21.27 4.99
C ASN A 338 -6.07 20.30 5.69
N TRP A 339 -5.49 19.34 6.43
CA TRP A 339 -6.21 18.35 7.25
C TRP A 339 -7.02 17.32 6.47
N GLU A 340 -6.86 17.24 5.15
CA GLU A 340 -7.39 16.16 4.34
C GLU A 340 -6.30 15.11 4.07
N TYR A 341 -6.72 13.85 3.89
CA TYR A 341 -5.82 12.72 3.81
C TYR A 341 -6.18 11.81 2.64
N ARG A 342 -5.14 11.31 2.00
CA ARG A 342 -5.23 10.15 1.11
C ARG A 342 -4.91 8.90 1.90
N PHE A 343 -5.73 7.87 1.75
CA PHE A 343 -5.55 6.57 2.37
C PHE A 343 -5.02 5.58 1.34
N PHE A 344 -4.06 4.77 1.77
CA PHE A 344 -3.53 3.64 1.01
C PHE A 344 -3.90 2.38 1.78
N ILE A 345 -4.50 1.41 1.09
CA ILE A 345 -4.93 0.14 1.70
C ILE A 345 -4.42 -1.01 0.85
N ASP A 346 -3.77 -1.96 1.52
CA ASP A 346 -3.46 -3.28 0.96
C ASP A 346 -4.39 -4.30 1.59
N PHE A 347 -5.00 -5.16 0.78
CA PHE A 347 -5.89 -6.21 1.24
C PHE A 347 -5.76 -7.47 0.38
N GLU A 348 -6.17 -8.61 0.94
CA GLU A 348 -6.16 -9.90 0.26
C GLU A 348 -7.32 -9.98 -0.73
N GLY A 349 -7.02 -10.52 -1.93
CA GLY A 349 -8.03 -10.76 -2.95
C GLY A 349 -7.49 -10.69 -4.37
N ASN A 350 -8.37 -11.03 -5.32
CA ASN A 350 -8.09 -10.99 -6.74
C ASN A 350 -9.19 -10.18 -7.46
N LEU A 351 -8.81 -9.39 -8.45
CA LEU A 351 -9.75 -8.56 -9.22
C LEU A 351 -10.83 -9.36 -9.98
N ASN A 352 -10.67 -10.67 -10.08
CA ASN A 352 -11.71 -11.56 -10.64
C ASN A 352 -12.81 -11.89 -9.63
N GLU A 353 -12.57 -11.75 -8.33
CA GLU A 353 -13.49 -12.14 -7.27
C GLU A 353 -14.68 -11.17 -7.17
N SER A 354 -15.88 -11.71 -7.02
CA SER A 354 -17.10 -10.91 -6.90
C SER A 354 -17.11 -10.03 -5.65
N ALA A 355 -16.59 -10.54 -4.53
CA ALA A 355 -16.46 -9.81 -3.27
C ALA A 355 -15.56 -8.57 -3.43
N VAL A 356 -14.41 -8.75 -4.10
CA VAL A 356 -13.47 -7.68 -4.42
C VAL A 356 -14.12 -6.63 -5.34
N LYS A 357 -14.74 -7.07 -6.43
CA LYS A 357 -15.44 -6.16 -7.36
C LYS A 357 -16.50 -5.33 -6.65
N ASN A 358 -17.30 -5.96 -5.79
CA ASN A 358 -18.33 -5.30 -5.01
C ASN A 358 -17.74 -4.24 -4.07
N ALA A 359 -16.68 -4.58 -3.31
CA ALA A 359 -16.02 -3.65 -2.40
C ALA A 359 -15.43 -2.45 -3.16
N LEU A 360 -14.65 -2.71 -4.23
CA LEU A 360 -13.99 -1.67 -5.02
C LEU A 360 -15.00 -0.72 -5.68
N HIS A 361 -16.12 -1.25 -6.16
CA HIS A 361 -17.18 -0.43 -6.74
C HIS A 361 -17.81 0.49 -5.69
N GLY A 362 -18.14 -0.04 -4.50
CA GLY A 362 -18.69 0.77 -3.43
C GLY A 362 -17.72 1.87 -2.98
N ILE A 363 -16.44 1.54 -2.81
CA ILE A 363 -15.40 2.50 -2.46
C ILE A 363 -15.27 3.58 -3.54
N LYS A 364 -15.24 3.19 -4.84
CA LYS A 364 -15.15 4.12 -5.98
C LYS A 364 -16.31 5.12 -6.02
N GLU A 365 -17.53 4.69 -5.71
CA GLU A 365 -18.71 5.55 -5.72
C GLU A 365 -18.79 6.52 -4.53
N GLU A 366 -18.19 6.15 -3.38
CA GLU A 366 -18.29 6.89 -2.14
C GLU A 366 -17.02 7.72 -1.81
N ALA A 367 -15.87 7.37 -2.39
CA ALA A 367 -14.60 8.06 -2.22
C ALA A 367 -14.34 9.10 -3.32
N GLU A 368 -13.40 10.01 -3.05
CA GLU A 368 -12.79 10.89 -4.04
C GLU A 368 -11.45 10.30 -4.51
N ASN A 369 -11.06 10.61 -5.75
CA ASN A 369 -9.75 10.27 -6.32
C ASN A 369 -9.32 8.79 -6.09
N PHE A 370 -10.30 7.88 -6.24
CA PHE A 370 -10.05 6.44 -6.11
C PHE A 370 -9.14 5.92 -7.23
N LYS A 371 -8.13 5.14 -6.86
CA LYS A 371 -7.22 4.47 -7.80
C LYS A 371 -6.86 3.06 -7.30
N ILE A 372 -6.91 2.07 -8.20
CA ILE A 372 -6.30 0.76 -7.98
C ILE A 372 -4.82 0.88 -8.37
N LEU A 373 -3.93 0.64 -7.40
CA LEU A 373 -2.48 0.72 -7.60
C LEU A 373 -1.92 -0.57 -8.17
N GLY A 374 -2.58 -1.70 -7.97
CA GLY A 374 -2.21 -2.99 -8.53
C GLY A 374 -2.93 -4.17 -7.88
N ASN A 375 -2.84 -5.35 -8.54
CA ASN A 375 -3.20 -6.66 -8.01
C ASN A 375 -2.06 -7.63 -8.33
N TYR A 376 -1.39 -8.16 -7.27
CA TYR A 376 -0.13 -8.89 -7.37
C TYR A 376 0.03 -9.96 -6.29
#